data_0929a8dd2abe0942ec5bedff0d7a4d1a
#
_entry.id   0929a8dd2abe0942ec5bedff0d7a4d1a
#
_cell.length_a   1.000
_cell.length_b   1.000
_cell.length_c   1.000
_cell.angle_alpha   90.00
_cell.angle_beta   90.00
_cell.angle_gamma   90.00
#
_symmetry.space_group_name_H-M   'P 1'
#
loop_
_entity.id
_entity.type
_entity.pdbx_description
1 polymer ?
#
loop_
_entity_poly.entity_id
_entity_poly.type
_entity_poly.pdbx_seq_one_letter_code
_entity_poly.pdbx_strand_id
1 'polypeptide(L)'
;MFSVIVIYFKKIQIHSYQEIIDGALNYLKTKVPDVYNRTHNTTYYPLDFKKLLEYCPKLESAFDEYSIKCNMAVAYIMYNNTHSTIHIDKFHHDARINIPLLNCIGTKTIFFSGGEYEIVQNPLTKTNAKRLKSLNGIKVVTQVEIDDTTVIRVNEPHTVIMNAEQSPRITLSLGFDKDPVFLLAD
;
A
#
# COMPACT_ATOMS: atom_id res chain seq x y z
N MET A 1 -22.58 2.36 25.91
CA MET A 1 -21.29 1.89 25.37
C MET A 1 -21.22 2.41 23.94
N PHE A 2 -20.44 3.45 23.67
CA PHE A 2 -20.29 3.96 22.30
C PHE A 2 -19.40 3.00 21.54
N SER A 3 -19.90 2.40 20.46
CA SER A 3 -19.08 1.63 19.54
C SER A 3 -18.17 2.60 18.78
N VAL A 4 -16.88 2.48 18.97
CA VAL A 4 -15.92 3.22 18.14
C VAL A 4 -16.01 2.66 16.73
N ILE A 5 -16.42 3.49 15.78
CA ILE A 5 -16.45 3.11 14.36
C ILE A 5 -14.98 3.15 13.89
N VAL A 6 -14.46 2.00 13.49
CA VAL A 6 -13.10 1.92 12.92
C VAL A 6 -13.22 2.19 11.43
N ILE A 7 -12.55 3.26 10.97
CA ILE A 7 -12.43 3.56 9.54
C ILE A 7 -11.15 2.90 9.00
N TYR A 8 -11.30 2.03 8.03
CA TYR A 8 -10.22 1.22 7.47
C TYR A 8 -9.51 1.88 6.29
N PHE A 9 -10.19 2.74 5.58
CA PHE A 9 -9.65 3.46 4.42
C PHE A 9 -10.42 4.75 4.14
N LYS A 10 -9.75 5.68 3.44
CA LYS A 10 -10.35 6.93 2.95
C LYS A 10 -9.61 7.37 1.69
N LYS A 11 -10.33 7.70 0.63
CA LYS A 11 -9.76 8.35 -0.56
C LYS A 11 -9.48 9.81 -0.26
N ILE A 12 -8.34 10.30 -0.71
CA ILE A 12 -7.92 11.69 -0.55
C ILE A 12 -7.47 12.26 -1.90
N GLN A 13 -7.57 13.56 -2.05
CA GLN A 13 -7.07 14.26 -3.22
C GLN A 13 -5.63 14.71 -2.99
N ILE A 14 -4.79 14.62 -3.99
CA ILE A 14 -3.43 15.17 -3.94
C ILE A 14 -3.17 16.02 -5.19
N HIS A 15 -2.36 17.04 -5.03
CA HIS A 15 -1.93 17.86 -6.15
C HIS A 15 -0.99 17.08 -7.07
N SER A 16 -1.03 17.38 -8.35
CA SER A 16 -0.13 16.80 -9.36
C SER A 16 -0.18 15.26 -9.44
N TYR A 17 -1.34 14.67 -9.16
CA TYR A 17 -1.54 13.22 -9.12
C TYR A 17 -0.98 12.51 -10.36
N GLN A 18 -1.32 12.98 -11.58
CA GLN A 18 -0.86 12.35 -12.82
C GLN A 18 0.65 12.48 -13.02
N GLU A 19 1.23 13.64 -12.68
CA GLU A 19 2.68 13.85 -12.78
C GLU A 19 3.45 12.90 -11.85
N ILE A 20 2.89 12.61 -10.66
CA ILE A 20 3.48 11.67 -9.72
C ILE A 20 3.42 10.24 -10.26
N ILE A 21 2.29 9.82 -10.84
CA ILE A 21 2.14 8.51 -11.48
C ILE A 21 3.17 8.34 -12.59
N ASP A 22 3.22 9.29 -13.53
CA ASP A 22 4.10 9.23 -14.69
C ASP A 22 5.58 9.20 -14.28
N GLY A 23 5.97 10.03 -13.31
CA GLY A 23 7.32 10.05 -12.77
C GLY A 23 7.68 8.75 -12.06
N ALA A 24 6.80 8.20 -11.23
CA ALA A 24 7.04 6.94 -10.54
C ALA A 24 7.16 5.76 -11.50
N LEU A 25 6.31 5.68 -12.53
CA LEU A 25 6.41 4.65 -13.57
C LEU A 25 7.70 4.78 -14.37
N ASN A 26 8.13 6.01 -14.71
CA ASN A 26 9.39 6.26 -15.40
C ASN A 26 10.60 5.86 -14.52
N TYR A 27 10.56 6.16 -13.22
CA TYR A 27 11.55 5.69 -12.26
C TYR A 27 11.65 4.15 -12.26
N LEU A 28 10.51 3.47 -12.12
CA LEU A 28 10.48 2.01 -12.09
C LEU A 28 11.00 1.41 -13.39
N LYS A 29 10.59 1.94 -14.54
CA LYS A 29 11.06 1.50 -15.86
C LYS A 29 12.57 1.64 -16.01
N THR A 30 13.15 2.72 -15.48
CA THR A 30 14.57 3.05 -15.65
C THR A 30 15.46 2.35 -14.64
N LYS A 31 15.02 2.25 -13.37
CA LYS A 31 15.85 1.76 -12.25
C LYS A 31 15.52 0.34 -11.84
N VAL A 32 14.35 -0.17 -12.22
CA VAL A 32 13.88 -1.51 -11.88
C VAL A 32 13.20 -2.17 -13.10
N PRO A 33 13.90 -2.27 -14.25
CA PRO A 33 13.28 -2.70 -15.50
C PRO A 33 12.66 -4.09 -15.42
N ASP A 34 13.19 -4.98 -14.59
CA ASP A 34 12.66 -6.32 -14.37
C ASP A 34 11.25 -6.35 -13.75
N VAL A 35 10.77 -5.23 -13.21
CA VAL A 35 9.42 -5.10 -12.63
C VAL A 35 8.33 -5.50 -13.63
N TYR A 36 8.55 -5.22 -14.91
CA TYR A 36 7.54 -5.49 -15.93
C TYR A 36 7.61 -6.91 -16.50
N ASN A 37 8.67 -7.64 -16.24
CA ASN A 37 8.96 -8.93 -16.88
C ASN A 37 8.89 -10.13 -15.93
N ARG A 38 8.66 -9.91 -14.64
CA ARG A 38 8.61 -11.00 -13.65
C ARG A 38 7.27 -11.75 -13.70
N THR A 39 7.36 -13.07 -13.63
CA THR A 39 6.20 -13.97 -13.56
C THR A 39 5.94 -14.46 -12.12
N HIS A 40 6.61 -13.89 -11.13
CA HIS A 40 6.59 -14.34 -9.74
C HIS A 40 5.57 -13.58 -8.90
N ASN A 41 5.30 -14.14 -7.71
CA ASN A 41 4.41 -13.63 -6.67
C ASN A 41 4.68 -12.16 -6.30
N THR A 42 3.79 -11.58 -5.53
CA THR A 42 3.86 -10.24 -4.95
C THR A 42 5.28 -9.85 -4.54
N THR A 43 5.75 -8.70 -5.01
CA THR A 43 7.06 -8.16 -4.66
C THR A 43 6.90 -6.82 -3.96
N TYR A 44 7.49 -6.72 -2.79
CA TYR A 44 7.64 -5.49 -2.03
C TYR A 44 9.00 -4.90 -2.35
N TYR A 45 9.05 -3.77 -3.04
CA TYR A 45 10.27 -3.18 -3.56
C TYR A 45 10.54 -1.81 -2.93
N PRO A 46 11.43 -1.70 -1.90
CA PRO A 46 11.84 -0.43 -1.35
C PRO A 46 12.51 0.43 -2.41
N LEU A 47 12.10 1.68 -2.53
CA LEU A 47 12.67 2.62 -3.49
C LEU A 47 13.68 3.54 -2.81
N ASP A 48 14.74 3.92 -3.53
CA ASP A 48 15.60 5.02 -3.11
C ASP A 48 14.79 6.32 -3.23
N PHE A 49 14.31 6.82 -2.10
CA PHE A 49 13.39 7.95 -2.07
C PHE A 49 13.98 9.23 -2.67
N LYS A 50 15.29 9.48 -2.43
CA LYS A 50 15.96 10.65 -3.01
C LYS A 50 16.01 10.57 -4.54
N LYS A 51 16.33 9.40 -5.07
CA LYS A 51 16.31 9.19 -6.53
C LYS A 51 14.90 9.20 -7.10
N LEU A 52 13.90 8.73 -6.35
CA LEU A 52 12.51 8.84 -6.78
C LEU A 52 12.10 10.31 -6.95
N LEU A 53 12.50 11.21 -6.06
CA LEU A 53 12.20 12.64 -6.17
C LEU A 53 12.82 13.29 -7.42
N GLU A 54 13.92 12.78 -7.97
CA GLU A 54 14.47 13.25 -9.25
C GLU A 54 13.51 13.02 -10.43
N TYR A 55 12.65 11.97 -10.33
CA TYR A 55 11.62 11.62 -11.32
C TYR A 55 10.23 12.17 -10.96
N CYS A 56 9.97 12.34 -9.68
CA CYS A 56 8.68 12.78 -9.13
C CYS A 56 8.88 13.98 -8.19
N PRO A 57 9.37 15.14 -8.63
CA PRO A 57 9.64 16.27 -7.72
C PRO A 57 8.36 16.77 -7.01
N LYS A 58 7.21 16.62 -7.65
CA LYS A 58 5.90 16.99 -7.07
C LYS A 58 5.51 16.15 -5.86
N LEU A 59 6.10 14.95 -5.67
CA LEU A 59 5.83 14.11 -4.52
C LEU A 59 6.26 14.76 -3.20
N GLU A 60 7.26 15.66 -3.24
CA GLU A 60 7.75 16.36 -2.06
C GLU A 60 6.69 17.25 -1.41
N SER A 61 5.85 17.92 -2.23
CA SER A 61 4.81 18.85 -1.77
C SER A 61 3.38 18.33 -1.91
N ALA A 62 3.20 17.14 -2.46
CA ALA A 62 1.86 16.60 -2.77
C ALA A 62 0.94 16.47 -1.56
N PHE A 63 1.49 16.45 -0.34
CA PHE A 63 0.78 16.24 0.91
C PHE A 63 0.86 17.43 1.87
N ASP A 64 1.32 18.60 1.39
CA ASP A 64 1.49 19.80 2.24
C ASP A 64 0.16 20.26 2.86
N GLU A 65 -0.96 20.14 2.13
CA GLU A 65 -2.28 20.47 2.64
C GLU A 65 -2.68 19.60 3.86
N TYR A 66 -2.13 18.41 3.98
CA TYR A 66 -2.34 17.51 5.12
C TYR A 66 -1.29 17.68 6.22
N SER A 67 -0.34 18.60 6.07
CA SER A 67 0.75 18.87 7.04
C SER A 67 1.58 17.62 7.37
N ILE A 68 1.82 16.75 6.39
CA ILE A 68 2.68 15.56 6.46
C ILE A 68 3.70 15.59 5.32
N LYS A 69 4.90 15.05 5.60
CA LYS A 69 5.98 14.97 4.61
C LYS A 69 6.29 13.51 4.28
N CYS A 70 6.23 13.18 3.01
CA CYS A 70 6.64 11.87 2.54
C CYS A 70 8.16 11.71 2.71
N ASN A 71 8.59 10.59 3.26
CA ASN A 71 10.00 10.29 3.51
C ASN A 71 10.43 8.88 3.08
N MET A 72 9.48 8.06 2.66
CA MET A 72 9.72 6.69 2.21
C MET A 72 8.72 6.29 1.14
N ALA A 73 9.17 5.52 0.17
CA ALA A 73 8.32 4.94 -0.85
C ALA A 73 8.67 3.48 -1.10
N VAL A 74 7.64 2.68 -1.35
CA VAL A 74 7.76 1.28 -1.72
C VAL A 74 6.86 1.01 -2.92
N ALA A 75 7.37 0.35 -3.93
CA ALA A 75 6.56 -0.22 -4.98
C ALA A 75 6.05 -1.60 -4.55
N TYR A 76 4.72 -1.74 -4.45
CA TYR A 76 4.07 -3.02 -4.22
C TYR A 76 3.58 -3.57 -5.55
N ILE A 77 4.17 -4.69 -5.96
CA ILE A 77 3.98 -5.24 -7.30
C ILE A 77 3.39 -6.63 -7.19
N MET A 78 2.29 -6.86 -7.89
CA MET A 78 1.61 -8.16 -7.95
C MET A 78 1.53 -8.64 -9.39
N TYR A 79 1.67 -9.95 -9.59
CA TYR A 79 1.63 -10.59 -10.91
C TYR A 79 0.54 -11.66 -10.96
N ASN A 80 -0.14 -11.79 -12.12
CA ASN A 80 -1.00 -12.93 -12.51
C ASN A 80 -1.93 -13.47 -11.40
N ASN A 81 -3.07 -12.85 -11.16
CA ASN A 81 -4.11 -13.36 -10.25
C ASN A 81 -3.57 -13.80 -8.87
N THR A 82 -2.53 -13.13 -8.37
CA THR A 82 -1.96 -13.43 -7.08
C THR A 82 -2.75 -12.75 -5.97
N HIS A 83 -2.60 -13.27 -4.76
CA HIS A 83 -3.08 -12.63 -3.54
C HIS A 83 -1.95 -12.60 -2.51
N SER A 84 -1.94 -11.58 -1.69
CA SER A 84 -1.10 -11.58 -0.50
C SER A 84 -1.70 -12.49 0.57
N THR A 85 -0.88 -13.01 1.48
CA THR A 85 -1.41 -13.62 2.70
C THR A 85 -2.09 -12.57 3.57
N ILE A 86 -3.11 -12.98 4.35
CA ILE A 86 -3.70 -12.08 5.34
C ILE A 86 -2.64 -11.75 6.38
N HIS A 87 -2.38 -10.47 6.59
CA HIS A 87 -1.32 -9.97 7.47
C HIS A 87 -1.71 -8.65 8.14
N ILE A 88 -0.94 -8.29 9.15
CA ILE A 88 -0.96 -6.98 9.80
C ILE A 88 0.45 -6.44 9.66
N ASP A 89 0.59 -5.26 9.09
CA ASP A 89 1.88 -4.61 9.01
C ASP A 89 2.28 -4.10 10.40
N LYS A 90 3.47 -4.46 10.83
CA LYS A 90 4.03 -3.98 12.09
C LYS A 90 5.04 -2.89 11.82
N PHE A 91 4.56 -1.76 11.30
CA PHE A 91 5.34 -0.55 11.10
C PHE A 91 5.22 0.42 12.28
N HIS A 92 5.95 1.52 12.21
CA HIS A 92 5.86 2.60 13.19
C HIS A 92 4.53 3.35 13.11
N HIS A 93 3.82 3.25 11.96
CA HIS A 93 2.57 3.95 11.68
C HIS A 93 1.43 2.95 11.50
N ASP A 94 0.24 3.36 11.90
CA ASP A 94 -0.99 2.57 11.82
C ASP A 94 -1.65 2.65 10.44
N ALA A 95 -1.25 3.65 9.62
CA ALA A 95 -1.76 3.83 8.28
C ALA A 95 -0.65 4.09 7.25
N ARG A 96 -1.00 3.89 5.99
CA ARG A 96 -0.19 4.18 4.79
C ARG A 96 -1.04 4.92 3.78
N ILE A 97 -0.38 5.68 2.90
CA ILE A 97 -1.05 6.25 1.73
C ILE A 97 -0.56 5.50 0.50
N ASN A 98 -1.52 4.97 -0.25
CA ASN A 98 -1.25 4.21 -1.47
C ASN A 98 -1.74 5.00 -2.69
N ILE A 99 -0.87 5.11 -3.70
CA ILE A 99 -1.17 5.69 -5.01
C ILE A 99 -1.19 4.56 -6.03
N PRO A 100 -2.31 4.30 -6.73
CA PRO A 100 -2.35 3.33 -7.82
C PRO A 100 -1.53 3.85 -8.99
N LEU A 101 -0.59 3.04 -9.51
CA LEU A 101 0.25 3.40 -10.64
C LEU A 101 -0.14 2.69 -11.92
N LEU A 102 -0.37 1.38 -11.86
CA LEU A 102 -0.63 0.56 -13.04
C LEU A 102 -1.54 -0.62 -12.71
N ASN A 103 -2.56 -0.87 -13.54
CA ASN A 103 -3.45 -2.04 -13.49
C ASN A 103 -4.08 -2.27 -12.10
N CYS A 104 -4.48 -1.20 -11.41
CA CYS A 104 -5.06 -1.30 -10.07
C CYS A 104 -6.58 -1.52 -10.08
N ILE A 105 -7.25 -1.25 -11.20
CA ILE A 105 -8.70 -1.47 -11.35
C ILE A 105 -9.00 -2.96 -11.26
N GLY A 106 -10.08 -3.32 -10.53
CA GLY A 106 -10.46 -4.71 -10.28
C GLY A 106 -9.65 -5.42 -9.18
N THR A 107 -8.72 -4.71 -8.53
CA THR A 107 -7.94 -5.21 -7.40
C THR A 107 -8.54 -4.72 -6.09
N LYS A 108 -8.72 -5.62 -5.12
CA LYS A 108 -9.36 -5.29 -3.84
C LYS A 108 -8.40 -5.48 -2.67
N THR A 109 -8.35 -4.48 -1.80
CA THR A 109 -7.83 -4.66 -0.44
C THR A 109 -9.00 -5.05 0.45
N ILE A 110 -8.89 -6.20 1.12
CA ILE A 110 -9.94 -6.76 1.99
C ILE A 110 -9.44 -6.70 3.43
N PHE A 111 -10.26 -6.16 4.32
CA PHE A 111 -9.99 -6.07 5.75
C PHE A 111 -10.78 -7.14 6.52
N PHE A 112 -10.16 -7.64 7.58
CA PHE A 112 -10.71 -8.72 8.38
C PHE A 112 -10.72 -8.35 9.86
N SER A 113 -11.56 -9.07 10.62
CA SER A 113 -11.54 -9.12 12.07
C SER A 113 -11.37 -10.56 12.56
N GLY A 114 -10.85 -10.73 13.79
CA GLY A 114 -10.60 -12.04 14.37
C GLY A 114 -9.36 -12.73 13.78
N GLY A 115 -9.26 -14.04 14.00
CA GLY A 115 -8.12 -14.84 13.56
C GLY A 115 -6.97 -14.88 14.56
N GLU A 116 -6.08 -15.85 14.38
CA GLU A 116 -4.84 -15.98 15.13
C GLU A 116 -3.67 -15.60 14.23
N TYR A 117 -2.69 -14.88 14.79
CA TYR A 117 -1.56 -14.34 14.03
C TYR A 117 -0.23 -14.76 14.68
N GLU A 118 0.76 -14.98 13.83
CA GLU A 118 2.16 -15.17 14.23
C GLU A 118 3.05 -14.06 13.67
N ILE A 119 4.16 -13.78 14.35
CA ILE A 119 5.14 -12.80 13.88
C ILE A 119 6.07 -13.48 12.89
N VAL A 120 6.14 -12.91 11.68
CA VAL A 120 7.05 -13.36 10.61
C VAL A 120 7.93 -12.19 10.20
N GLN A 121 9.24 -12.43 10.15
CA GLN A 121 10.18 -11.43 9.63
C GLN A 121 10.27 -11.53 8.10
N ASN A 122 10.12 -10.40 7.42
CA ASN A 122 10.38 -10.34 5.99
C ASN A 122 11.89 -10.53 5.74
N PRO A 123 12.31 -11.53 4.96
CA PRO A 123 13.73 -11.82 4.75
C PRO A 123 14.48 -10.70 4.02
N LEU A 124 13.79 -9.91 3.19
CA LEU A 124 14.39 -8.82 2.42
C LEU A 124 14.51 -7.53 3.21
N THR A 125 13.42 -7.09 3.84
CA THR A 125 13.35 -5.80 4.52
C THR A 125 13.71 -5.87 6.00
N LYS A 126 13.80 -7.10 6.55
CA LYS A 126 13.99 -7.36 7.99
C LYS A 126 12.89 -6.78 8.88
N THR A 127 11.79 -6.32 8.29
CA THR A 127 10.62 -5.85 9.03
C THR A 127 9.78 -7.02 9.51
N ASN A 128 9.12 -6.84 10.65
CA ASN A 128 8.19 -7.83 11.18
C ASN A 128 6.77 -7.52 10.70
N ALA A 129 6.07 -8.57 10.29
CA ALA A 129 4.63 -8.53 10.04
C ALA A 129 3.95 -9.63 10.85
N LYS A 130 2.68 -9.45 11.19
CA LYS A 130 1.86 -10.53 11.73
C LYS A 130 1.13 -11.18 10.57
N ARG A 131 1.35 -12.47 10.35
CA ARG A 131 0.63 -13.26 9.36
C ARG A 131 -0.42 -14.12 9.99
N LEU A 132 -1.51 -14.35 9.27
CA LEU A 132 -2.57 -15.24 9.73
C LEU A 132 -2.04 -16.68 9.86
N LYS A 133 -2.23 -17.25 11.05
CA LYS A 133 -1.89 -18.64 11.38
C LYS A 133 -3.08 -19.57 11.17
N SER A 134 -4.31 -19.09 11.44
CA SER A 134 -5.53 -19.88 11.35
C SER A 134 -6.68 -19.03 10.83
N LEU A 135 -7.51 -19.62 9.96
CA LEU A 135 -8.74 -19.01 9.44
C LEU A 135 -9.90 -19.03 10.44
N ASN A 136 -9.74 -19.73 11.59
CA ASN A 136 -10.80 -19.84 12.57
C ASN A 136 -11.19 -18.48 13.14
N GLY A 137 -12.49 -18.16 13.08
CA GLY A 137 -13.04 -16.92 13.62
C GLY A 137 -12.75 -15.67 12.79
N ILE A 138 -12.11 -15.80 11.61
CA ILE A 138 -11.88 -14.65 10.73
C ILE A 138 -13.18 -14.27 10.00
N LYS A 139 -13.41 -12.96 9.91
CA LYS A 139 -14.57 -12.40 9.18
C LYS A 139 -14.12 -11.22 8.33
N VAL A 140 -14.64 -11.14 7.11
CA VAL A 140 -14.49 -9.95 6.28
C VAL A 140 -15.27 -8.80 6.93
N VAL A 141 -14.62 -7.67 7.11
CA VAL A 141 -15.23 -6.45 7.66
C VAL A 141 -15.62 -5.51 6.54
N THR A 142 -14.70 -5.24 5.64
CA THR A 142 -14.90 -4.33 4.51
C THR A 142 -13.87 -4.59 3.40
N GLN A 143 -14.08 -3.98 2.25
CA GLN A 143 -13.14 -4.04 1.13
C GLN A 143 -13.11 -2.70 0.39
N VAL A 144 -11.99 -2.41 -0.25
CA VAL A 144 -11.79 -1.22 -1.06
C VAL A 144 -10.98 -1.54 -2.31
N GLU A 145 -11.34 -0.93 -3.42
CA GLU A 145 -10.52 -0.85 -4.63
C GLU A 145 -9.65 0.41 -4.55
N ILE A 146 -8.33 0.24 -4.72
CA ILE A 146 -7.39 1.36 -4.71
C ILE A 146 -7.24 1.83 -6.15
N ASP A 147 -8.20 2.61 -6.59
CA ASP A 147 -8.31 3.25 -7.92
C ASP A 147 -7.93 4.75 -7.89
N ASP A 148 -7.72 5.30 -6.69
CA ASP A 148 -7.29 6.67 -6.42
C ASP A 148 -6.35 6.69 -5.20
N THR A 149 -5.74 7.85 -4.89
CA THR A 149 -4.92 8.00 -3.68
C THR A 149 -5.74 7.66 -2.44
N THR A 150 -5.31 6.63 -1.72
CA THR A 150 -6.09 6.07 -0.62
C THR A 150 -5.23 5.94 0.63
N VAL A 151 -5.70 6.52 1.73
CA VAL A 151 -5.19 6.21 3.08
C VAL A 151 -5.75 4.85 3.47
N ILE A 152 -4.91 3.92 3.87
CA ILE A 152 -5.31 2.60 4.34
C ILE A 152 -4.75 2.31 5.72
N ARG A 153 -5.55 1.71 6.58
CA ARG A 153 -5.16 1.23 7.89
C ARG A 153 -4.38 -0.08 7.73
N VAL A 154 -3.11 -0.09 8.14
CA VAL A 154 -2.22 -1.25 7.96
C VAL A 154 -1.97 -2.02 9.25
N ASN A 155 -2.34 -1.47 10.40
CA ASN A 155 -2.31 -2.16 11.70
C ASN A 155 -3.51 -3.11 11.93
N GLU A 156 -4.42 -3.21 10.98
CA GLU A 156 -5.55 -4.13 10.96
C GLU A 156 -5.32 -5.26 9.96
N PRO A 157 -5.89 -6.46 10.21
CA PRO A 157 -5.72 -7.60 9.31
C PRO A 157 -6.24 -7.29 7.91
N HIS A 158 -5.40 -7.45 6.91
CA HIS A 158 -5.79 -7.21 5.52
C HIS A 158 -5.04 -8.11 4.53
N THR A 159 -5.58 -8.19 3.33
CA THR A 159 -4.95 -8.82 2.18
C THR A 159 -5.29 -8.04 0.90
N VAL A 160 -4.50 -8.24 -0.14
CA VAL A 160 -4.78 -7.71 -1.48
C VAL A 160 -5.04 -8.88 -2.42
N ILE A 161 -6.18 -8.85 -3.09
CA ILE A 161 -6.56 -9.82 -4.12
C ILE A 161 -6.53 -9.11 -5.46
N MET A 162 -5.68 -9.59 -6.33
CA MET A 162 -5.61 -9.15 -7.71
C MET A 162 -6.48 -10.08 -8.55
N ASN A 163 -7.47 -9.50 -9.19
CA ASN A 163 -8.30 -10.19 -10.19
C ASN A 163 -8.24 -9.43 -11.51
N ALA A 164 -7.05 -8.93 -11.85
CA ALA A 164 -6.85 -8.16 -13.06
C ALA A 164 -6.46 -9.07 -14.22
N GLU A 165 -7.07 -8.86 -15.37
CA GLU A 165 -6.65 -9.49 -16.62
C GLU A 165 -5.28 -8.99 -17.08
N GLN A 166 -4.84 -7.86 -16.54
CA GLN A 166 -3.57 -7.20 -16.87
C GLN A 166 -2.59 -7.29 -15.71
N SER A 167 -1.37 -7.71 -16.00
CA SER A 167 -0.26 -7.88 -15.06
C SER A 167 0.98 -7.14 -15.60
N PRO A 168 1.83 -6.55 -14.76
CA PRO A 168 1.72 -6.46 -13.29
C PRO A 168 0.75 -5.37 -12.81
N ARG A 169 0.20 -5.54 -11.61
CA ARG A 169 -0.38 -4.45 -10.82
C ARG A 169 0.71 -3.75 -10.03
N ILE A 170 0.73 -2.43 -10.04
CA ILE A 170 1.73 -1.64 -9.31
C ILE A 170 1.04 -0.55 -8.49
N THR A 171 1.34 -0.52 -7.19
CA THR A 171 0.92 0.53 -6.26
C THR A 171 2.15 1.13 -5.60
N LEU A 172 2.20 2.45 -5.49
CA LEU A 172 3.20 3.16 -4.69
C LEU A 172 2.66 3.33 -3.27
N SER A 173 3.31 2.69 -2.30
CA SER A 173 2.98 2.82 -0.88
C SER A 173 3.95 3.78 -0.22
N LEU A 174 3.41 4.81 0.41
CA LEU A 174 4.17 5.94 0.97
C LEU A 174 4.20 5.90 2.50
N GLY A 175 5.37 6.23 3.05
CA GLY A 175 5.57 6.49 4.48
C GLY A 175 5.86 7.97 4.71
N PHE A 176 5.56 8.45 5.91
CA PHE A 176 5.58 9.87 6.25
C PHE A 176 6.32 10.12 7.57
N ASP A 177 6.61 11.38 7.85
CA ASP A 177 7.19 11.86 9.10
C ASP A 177 6.21 11.73 10.28
N LYS A 178 4.90 11.79 9.99
CA LYS A 178 3.80 11.58 10.95
C LYS A 178 2.89 10.46 10.47
N ASP A 179 2.24 9.77 11.40
CA ASP A 179 1.28 8.73 11.05
C ASP A 179 0.06 9.32 10.34
N PRO A 180 -0.22 8.94 9.09
CA PRO A 180 -1.38 9.45 8.36
C PRO A 180 -2.73 8.90 8.87
N VAL A 181 -2.76 8.11 9.94
CA VAL A 181 -3.98 7.54 10.51
C VAL A 181 -5.01 8.60 10.88
N PHE A 182 -4.59 9.81 11.24
CA PHE A 182 -5.51 10.92 11.54
C PHE A 182 -6.36 11.34 10.33
N LEU A 183 -5.89 11.07 9.10
CA LEU A 183 -6.67 11.34 7.88
C LEU A 183 -7.87 10.40 7.73
N LEU A 184 -7.90 9.29 8.48
CA LEU A 184 -9.05 8.39 8.55
C LEU A 184 -10.15 8.93 9.47
N ALA A 185 -9.86 9.88 10.35
CA ALA A 185 -10.89 10.56 11.12
C ALA A 185 -11.72 11.48 10.21
N ASP A 186 -13.01 11.60 10.49
CA ASP A 186 -13.93 12.53 9.82
C ASP A 186 -13.73 13.97 10.32
#